data_c6724bdde93fe37fb6b3b3f46acfe484
#
_entry.id   c6724bdde93fe37fb6b3b3f46acfe484
#
_cell.length_a   1.000
_cell.length_b   1.000
_cell.length_c   1.000
_cell.angle_alpha   90.00
_cell.angle_beta   90.00
_cell.angle_gamma   90.00
#
_symmetry.space_group_name_H-M   'P 1'
#
loop_
_entity.id
_entity.type
_entity.pdbx_description
1 polymer ?
#
loop_
_entity_poly.entity_id
_entity_poly.type
_entity_poly.pdbx_seq_one_letter_code
_entity_poly.pdbx_strand_id
1 'polypeptide(L)'
;MSNRIERYKRAKKERLEGKFNGAPLFYSFPRLGQYVPIIPRGKQIMTLGGSGTGKSQSWIGLCLLPVYNLIRNYNYKAKFHIFLLEDPKELFEDRLFSRVLYLKSGKKLSVDPIELNSMRETPLSDEVESLLEEVDGVVEDILSYCVVYDSVYHATGIYKTLRTESSEAGEHIWEMRDFTYKKQDGSIHKEPTKVYKEYIPKDPELHNIVIVDNLNNLSEENEHDKNGKFIKRLSIREAITRWTRDYARLQIVKHWNWTVWNIMQTALEADRKQFDLMRGKQVIEKVEPNLSSLGDNKICARDQHLILGLFNPDRFNIEDYEGYDITKLEDSFRSLIILKSNFSITNKKVPLYFNGACSYYEELPSYKDIKYDKFK
;
A
#
# COMPACT_ATOMS: atom_id res chain seq x y z
N MET A 1 21.93 -2.52 32.50
CA MET A 1 21.34 -1.44 31.69
C MET A 1 19.91 -1.84 31.30
N SER A 2 18.95 -0.90 31.20
CA SER A 2 17.59 -1.27 30.78
C SER A 2 17.62 -1.74 29.32
N ASN A 3 16.95 -2.88 29.00
CA ASN A 3 16.80 -3.43 27.64
C ASN A 3 16.36 -2.34 26.60
N ARG A 4 15.67 -1.30 27.06
CA ARG A 4 15.22 -0.15 26.26
C ARG A 4 16.38 0.72 25.79
N ILE A 5 17.34 1.01 26.67
CA ILE A 5 18.51 1.84 26.36
C ILE A 5 19.43 1.11 25.37
N GLU A 6 19.62 -0.20 25.56
CA GLU A 6 20.40 -1.03 24.63
C GLU A 6 19.78 -1.06 23.24
N ARG A 7 18.45 -1.16 23.17
CA ARG A 7 17.71 -1.07 21.91
C ARG A 7 17.96 0.26 21.20
N TYR A 8 17.92 1.40 21.89
CA TYR A 8 18.17 2.71 21.28
C TYR A 8 19.62 2.87 20.82
N LYS A 9 20.58 2.39 21.59
CA LYS A 9 22.00 2.41 21.20
C LYS A 9 22.26 1.54 19.97
N ARG A 10 21.64 0.35 19.91
CA ARG A 10 21.72 -0.55 18.74
C ARG A 10 21.10 0.12 17.50
N ALA A 11 19.90 0.67 17.61
CA ALA A 11 19.25 1.36 16.49
C ALA A 11 20.08 2.54 15.96
N LYS A 12 20.74 3.31 16.85
CA LYS A 12 21.67 4.37 16.44
C LYS A 12 22.88 3.79 15.68
N LYS A 13 23.48 2.71 16.17
CA LYS A 13 24.62 2.05 15.52
C LYS A 13 24.22 1.54 14.15
N GLU A 14 23.12 0.78 14.06
CA GLU A 14 22.59 0.26 12.80
C GLU A 14 22.34 1.39 11.78
N ARG A 15 21.81 2.52 12.25
CA ARG A 15 21.57 3.69 11.40
C ARG A 15 22.86 4.31 10.87
N LEU A 16 23.93 4.37 11.69
CA LEU A 16 25.25 4.85 11.27
C LEU A 16 25.90 3.90 10.26
N GLU A 17 25.57 2.61 10.31
CA GLU A 17 25.97 1.58 9.34
C GLU A 17 25.10 1.57 8.08
N GLY A 18 24.18 2.54 7.91
CA GLY A 18 23.28 2.62 6.75
C GLY A 18 22.06 1.69 6.82
N LYS A 19 21.86 0.99 7.94
CA LYS A 19 20.72 0.08 8.12
C LYS A 19 19.49 0.84 8.62
N PHE A 20 18.32 0.43 8.14
CA PHE A 20 17.03 1.01 8.51
C PHE A 20 16.06 -0.08 8.94
N ASN A 21 15.23 0.22 9.92
CA ASN A 21 14.11 -0.67 10.29
C ASN A 21 12.89 -0.43 9.35
N GLY A 22 13.11 -0.61 8.07
CA GLY A 22 12.17 -0.38 6.99
C GLY A 22 12.83 0.24 5.77
N ALA A 23 12.07 0.50 4.71
CA ALA A 23 12.58 1.10 3.48
C ALA A 23 12.51 2.64 3.53
N PRO A 24 13.63 3.36 3.44
CA PRO A 24 13.65 4.82 3.43
C PRO A 24 12.86 5.42 2.27
N LEU A 25 11.93 6.35 2.55
CA LEU A 25 11.16 7.09 1.54
C LEU A 25 11.83 8.40 1.13
N PHE A 26 12.62 9.01 2.00
CA PHE A 26 13.23 10.33 1.76
C PHE A 26 14.22 10.38 0.60
N TYR A 27 14.69 9.24 0.11
CA TYR A 27 15.52 9.19 -1.12
C TYR A 27 14.68 9.43 -2.39
N SER A 28 13.44 8.94 -2.42
CA SER A 28 12.55 9.08 -3.59
C SER A 28 11.55 10.22 -3.42
N PHE A 29 11.12 10.48 -2.17
CA PHE A 29 10.13 11.48 -1.81
C PHE A 29 10.63 12.31 -0.62
N PRO A 30 11.45 13.35 -0.84
CA PRO A 30 12.09 14.11 0.23
C PRO A 30 11.10 14.81 1.17
N ARG A 31 9.99 15.36 0.65
CA ARG A 31 8.95 16.04 1.43
C ARG A 31 8.09 15.05 2.21
N LEU A 32 7.63 13.98 1.54
CA LEU A 32 6.94 12.89 2.23
C LEU A 32 7.82 12.27 3.31
N GLY A 33 9.09 12.08 3.01
CA GLY A 33 10.09 11.52 3.93
C GLY A 33 10.31 12.35 5.20
N GLN A 34 10.00 13.66 5.21
CA GLN A 34 10.01 14.47 6.43
C GLN A 34 8.90 14.04 7.40
N TYR A 35 7.79 13.54 6.90
CA TYR A 35 6.64 13.12 7.68
C TYR A 35 6.56 11.60 7.85
N VAL A 36 6.87 10.85 6.80
CA VAL A 36 6.89 9.39 6.76
C VAL A 36 8.28 8.96 6.27
N PRO A 37 9.29 8.93 7.15
CA PRO A 37 10.69 8.76 6.73
C PRO A 37 10.98 7.38 6.13
N ILE A 38 10.21 6.38 6.53
CA ILE A 38 10.40 4.98 6.09
C ILE A 38 9.06 4.29 5.86
N ILE A 39 9.05 3.25 5.02
CA ILE A 39 8.04 2.19 5.02
C ILE A 39 8.46 1.22 6.13
N PRO A 40 7.83 1.25 7.32
CA PRO A 40 8.36 0.55 8.48
C PRO A 40 8.01 -0.94 8.43
N ARG A 41 8.93 -1.79 8.90
CA ARG A 41 8.65 -3.21 9.12
C ARG A 41 7.58 -3.40 10.19
N GLY A 42 6.79 -4.44 10.06
CA GLY A 42 5.76 -4.79 11.05
C GLY A 42 4.71 -3.69 11.24
N LYS A 43 4.31 -3.04 10.16
CA LYS A 43 3.25 -2.04 10.16
C LYS A 43 2.24 -2.29 9.05
N GLN A 44 1.03 -1.85 9.32
CA GLN A 44 -0.08 -1.89 8.37
C GLN A 44 -0.34 -0.47 7.87
N ILE A 45 -0.30 -0.31 6.56
CA ILE A 45 -0.46 0.95 5.83
C ILE A 45 -1.70 0.84 4.96
N MET A 46 -2.40 1.92 4.74
CA MET A 46 -3.52 2.00 3.81
C MET A 46 -3.41 3.23 2.93
N THR A 47 -3.62 3.06 1.62
CA THR A 47 -3.94 4.18 0.72
C THR A 47 -5.44 4.20 0.49
N LEU A 48 -6.05 5.37 0.73
CA LEU A 48 -7.47 5.64 0.59
C LEU A 48 -7.68 6.72 -0.48
N GLY A 49 -8.67 6.56 -1.35
CA GLY A 49 -9.02 7.60 -2.34
C GLY A 49 -10.24 7.25 -3.15
N GLY A 50 -10.80 8.22 -3.86
CA GLY A 50 -11.93 8.05 -4.78
C GLY A 50 -11.59 7.17 -5.99
N SER A 51 -12.59 6.80 -6.78
CA SER A 51 -12.36 6.12 -8.07
C SER A 51 -11.52 7.01 -9.00
N GLY A 52 -10.64 6.43 -9.81
CA GLY A 52 -9.82 7.19 -10.79
C GLY A 52 -8.78 8.14 -10.20
N THR A 53 -8.51 8.12 -8.88
CA THR A 53 -7.47 8.97 -8.28
C THR A 53 -6.05 8.42 -8.45
N GLY A 54 -5.87 7.21 -9.00
CA GLY A 54 -4.58 6.54 -9.14
C GLY A 54 -4.18 5.67 -7.95
N LYS A 55 -5.15 5.24 -7.10
CA LYS A 55 -4.87 4.43 -5.90
C LYS A 55 -4.05 3.17 -6.20
N SER A 56 -4.51 2.35 -7.15
CA SER A 56 -3.80 1.13 -7.56
C SER A 56 -2.41 1.43 -8.09
N GLN A 57 -2.22 2.55 -8.76
CA GLN A 57 -0.91 2.99 -9.24
C GLN A 57 -0.04 3.58 -8.12
N SER A 58 -0.65 4.02 -7.01
CA SER A 58 0.09 4.68 -5.93
C SER A 58 1.08 3.75 -5.22
N TRP A 59 0.74 2.48 -5.00
CA TRP A 59 1.67 1.57 -4.35
C TRP A 59 2.85 1.19 -5.27
N ILE A 60 2.65 1.18 -6.59
CA ILE A 60 3.74 1.02 -7.57
C ILE A 60 4.72 2.20 -7.40
N GLY A 61 4.20 3.44 -7.45
CA GLY A 61 4.99 4.65 -7.40
C GLY A 61 5.59 4.98 -6.03
N LEU A 62 4.85 4.74 -4.94
CA LEU A 62 5.24 5.14 -3.58
C LEU A 62 5.87 4.01 -2.75
N CYS A 63 5.75 2.75 -3.19
CA CYS A 63 6.28 1.60 -2.46
C CYS A 63 7.21 0.74 -3.32
N LEU A 64 6.69 0.09 -4.36
CA LEU A 64 7.45 -0.90 -5.15
C LEU A 64 8.72 -0.30 -5.74
N LEU A 65 8.60 0.75 -6.53
CA LEU A 65 9.75 1.35 -7.22
C LEU A 65 10.74 2.05 -6.29
N PRO A 66 10.34 2.81 -5.25
CA PRO A 66 11.27 3.30 -4.25
C PRO A 66 12.06 2.19 -3.56
N VAL A 67 11.40 1.07 -3.22
CA VAL A 67 12.07 -0.08 -2.58
C VAL A 67 12.99 -0.80 -3.58
N TYR A 68 12.57 -0.96 -4.83
CA TYR A 68 13.42 -1.50 -5.89
C TYR A 68 14.70 -0.66 -6.08
N ASN A 69 14.59 0.67 -6.09
CA ASN A 69 15.75 1.55 -6.15
C ASN A 69 16.71 1.34 -4.96
N LEU A 70 16.16 1.04 -3.77
CA LEU A 70 16.99 0.71 -2.60
C LEU A 70 17.68 -0.65 -2.78
N ILE A 71 17.01 -1.64 -3.35
CA ILE A 71 17.62 -2.95 -3.66
C ILE A 71 18.81 -2.76 -4.60
N ARG A 72 18.64 -1.99 -5.67
CA ARG A 72 19.67 -1.80 -6.70
C ARG A 72 20.87 -0.95 -6.23
N ASN A 73 20.60 0.08 -5.43
CA ASN A 73 21.61 1.10 -5.11
C ASN A 73 22.19 0.98 -3.70
N TYR A 74 21.50 0.28 -2.77
CA TYR A 74 21.88 0.26 -1.36
C TYR A 74 21.90 -1.14 -0.75
N ASN A 75 21.87 -2.18 -1.58
CA ASN A 75 21.85 -3.59 -1.15
C ASN A 75 20.73 -3.90 -0.14
N TYR A 76 19.60 -3.20 -0.29
CA TYR A 76 18.42 -3.45 0.53
C TYR A 76 17.76 -4.76 0.11
N LYS A 77 17.28 -5.55 1.07
CA LYS A 77 16.63 -6.83 0.78
C LYS A 77 15.14 -6.69 0.98
N ALA A 78 14.35 -6.92 -0.06
CA ALA A 78 12.90 -6.96 0.03
C ALA A 78 12.30 -8.02 -0.90
N LYS A 79 11.10 -8.52 -0.52
CA LYS A 79 10.24 -9.38 -1.33
C LYS A 79 8.81 -8.86 -1.23
N PHE A 80 8.14 -8.81 -2.38
CA PHE A 80 6.76 -8.36 -2.47
C PHE A 80 5.82 -9.55 -2.67
N HIS A 81 4.71 -9.57 -1.94
CA HIS A 81 3.60 -10.50 -2.09
C HIS A 81 2.39 -9.66 -2.49
N ILE A 82 2.01 -9.69 -3.77
CA ILE A 82 1.05 -8.78 -4.38
C ILE A 82 -0.22 -9.54 -4.68
N PHE A 83 -1.34 -9.13 -4.05
CA PHE A 83 -2.68 -9.68 -4.32
C PHE A 83 -3.47 -8.65 -5.10
N LEU A 84 -3.73 -8.95 -6.38
CA LEU A 84 -4.53 -8.15 -7.29
C LEU A 84 -5.97 -8.67 -7.24
N LEU A 85 -6.87 -7.92 -6.62
CA LEU A 85 -8.27 -8.31 -6.46
C LEU A 85 -9.19 -7.64 -7.50
N GLU A 86 -8.65 -6.70 -8.26
CA GLU A 86 -9.40 -5.92 -9.26
C GLU A 86 -8.84 -6.15 -10.67
N ASP A 87 -7.55 -5.94 -10.82
CA ASP A 87 -6.86 -5.98 -12.11
C ASP A 87 -6.19 -7.35 -12.35
N PRO A 88 -6.12 -7.85 -13.59
CA PRO A 88 -5.32 -9.02 -13.93
C PRO A 88 -3.82 -8.73 -13.84
N LYS A 89 -3.01 -9.77 -13.72
CA LYS A 89 -1.57 -9.67 -13.59
C LYS A 89 -0.93 -8.94 -14.77
N GLU A 90 -1.39 -9.22 -15.98
CA GLU A 90 -0.89 -8.60 -17.21
C GLU A 90 -1.02 -7.08 -17.19
N LEU A 91 -2.13 -6.54 -16.69
CA LEU A 91 -2.31 -5.08 -16.59
C LEU A 91 -1.33 -4.45 -15.59
N PHE A 92 -0.99 -5.14 -14.52
CA PHE A 92 0.06 -4.69 -13.60
C PHE A 92 1.42 -4.68 -14.28
N GLU A 93 1.76 -5.72 -15.04
CA GLU A 93 3.01 -5.83 -15.80
C GLU A 93 3.09 -4.72 -16.86
N ASP A 94 2.03 -4.47 -17.61
CA ASP A 94 1.94 -3.36 -18.59
C ASP A 94 2.14 -1.99 -17.92
N ARG A 95 1.57 -1.78 -16.74
CA ARG A 95 1.80 -0.52 -15.98
C ARG A 95 3.24 -0.36 -15.54
N LEU A 96 3.92 -1.45 -15.15
CA LEU A 96 5.35 -1.42 -14.85
C LEU A 96 6.14 -1.10 -16.11
N PHE A 97 5.80 -1.73 -17.23
CA PHE A 97 6.44 -1.52 -18.50
C PHE A 97 6.34 -0.05 -18.94
N SER A 98 5.11 0.51 -18.97
CA SER A 98 4.85 1.93 -19.24
C SER A 98 5.70 2.84 -18.36
N ARG A 99 5.81 2.50 -17.08
CA ARG A 99 6.57 3.27 -16.11
C ARG A 99 8.08 3.24 -16.37
N VAL A 100 8.64 2.06 -16.64
CA VAL A 100 10.07 1.91 -16.93
C VAL A 100 10.41 2.60 -18.24
N LEU A 101 9.58 2.45 -19.27
CA LEU A 101 9.71 3.13 -20.57
C LEU A 101 9.76 4.65 -20.39
N TYR A 102 8.81 5.22 -19.62
CA TYR A 102 8.79 6.65 -19.34
C TYR A 102 10.09 7.12 -18.68
N LEU A 103 10.64 6.38 -17.75
CA LEU A 103 11.90 6.72 -17.10
C LEU A 103 13.11 6.56 -18.03
N LYS A 104 13.16 5.48 -18.81
CA LYS A 104 14.25 5.18 -19.75
C LYS A 104 14.33 6.20 -20.89
N SER A 105 13.18 6.66 -21.40
CA SER A 105 13.12 7.71 -22.41
C SER A 105 13.43 9.12 -21.88
N GLY A 106 13.83 9.25 -20.61
CA GLY A 106 14.05 10.57 -19.98
C GLY A 106 12.76 11.36 -19.79
N LYS A 107 11.66 10.66 -19.52
CA LYS A 107 10.30 11.19 -19.31
C LYS A 107 9.65 11.79 -20.58
N LYS A 108 10.04 11.29 -21.75
CA LYS A 108 9.52 11.78 -23.04
C LYS A 108 8.37 10.92 -23.57
N LEU A 109 8.46 9.59 -23.42
CA LEU A 109 7.50 8.64 -23.96
C LEU A 109 6.50 8.25 -22.86
N SER A 110 5.34 8.89 -22.86
CA SER A 110 4.24 8.59 -21.94
C SER A 110 3.24 7.67 -22.64
N VAL A 111 3.49 6.38 -22.56
CA VAL A 111 2.71 5.32 -23.23
C VAL A 111 1.88 4.59 -22.17
N ASP A 112 0.59 4.44 -22.40
CA ASP A 112 -0.30 3.70 -21.52
C ASP A 112 -0.44 2.21 -21.93
N PRO A 113 -0.99 1.33 -21.06
CA PRO A 113 -1.19 -0.08 -21.39
C PRO A 113 -2.03 -0.35 -22.66
N ILE A 114 -2.97 0.53 -22.98
CA ILE A 114 -3.82 0.39 -24.20
C ILE A 114 -2.96 0.61 -25.44
N GLU A 115 -2.09 1.61 -25.38
CA GLU A 115 -1.16 1.94 -26.47
C GLU A 115 -0.07 0.86 -26.61
N LEU A 116 0.50 0.37 -25.50
CA LEU A 116 1.46 -0.74 -25.52
C LEU A 116 0.90 -1.98 -26.23
N ASN A 117 -0.38 -2.28 -25.99
CA ASN A 117 -1.07 -3.41 -26.62
C ASN A 117 -1.61 -3.09 -28.02
N SER A 118 -1.22 -1.95 -28.62
CA SER A 118 -1.66 -1.49 -29.96
C SER A 118 -3.18 -1.49 -30.14
N MET A 119 -3.92 -1.17 -29.07
CA MET A 119 -5.40 -1.09 -29.08
C MET A 119 -5.93 0.29 -29.54
N ARG A 120 -5.04 1.21 -29.96
CA ARG A 120 -5.39 2.50 -30.56
C ARG A 120 -5.35 2.41 -32.09
N GLU A 121 -5.90 3.42 -32.76
CA GLU A 121 -5.83 3.52 -34.23
C GLU A 121 -4.38 3.60 -34.75
N THR A 122 -3.51 4.26 -33.98
CA THR A 122 -2.08 4.39 -34.33
C THR A 122 -1.33 3.21 -33.68
N PRO A 123 -0.56 2.45 -34.44
CA PRO A 123 0.29 1.41 -33.90
C PRO A 123 1.41 2.01 -33.00
N LEU A 124 2.07 1.14 -32.24
CA LEU A 124 3.22 1.52 -31.44
C LEU A 124 4.29 2.19 -32.30
N SER A 125 4.90 3.27 -31.81
CA SER A 125 5.91 4.00 -32.58
C SER A 125 7.25 3.25 -32.63
N ASP A 126 8.01 3.41 -33.71
CA ASP A 126 9.35 2.83 -33.86
C ASP A 126 10.29 3.25 -32.71
N GLU A 127 10.12 4.46 -32.15
CA GLU A 127 10.90 4.93 -31.01
C GLU A 127 10.61 4.10 -29.76
N VAL A 128 9.35 3.82 -29.49
CA VAL A 128 8.96 2.91 -28.39
C VAL A 128 9.47 1.49 -28.65
N GLU A 129 9.21 0.97 -29.86
CA GLU A 129 9.62 -0.38 -30.25
C GLU A 129 11.14 -0.61 -30.04
N SER A 130 11.96 0.38 -30.36
CA SER A 130 13.41 0.31 -30.17
C SER A 130 13.88 0.15 -28.73
N LEU A 131 13.02 0.46 -27.75
CA LEU A 131 13.32 0.38 -26.31
C LEU A 131 12.71 -0.85 -25.61
N LEU A 132 11.86 -1.63 -26.31
CA LEU A 132 11.11 -2.72 -25.70
C LEU A 132 12.00 -3.73 -24.98
N GLU A 133 13.06 -4.22 -25.63
CA GLU A 133 13.94 -5.23 -25.03
C GLU A 133 14.69 -4.71 -23.78
N GLU A 134 15.15 -3.45 -23.81
CA GLU A 134 15.83 -2.85 -22.67
C GLU A 134 14.88 -2.63 -21.50
N VAL A 135 13.66 -2.22 -21.78
CA VAL A 135 12.59 -2.00 -20.79
C VAL A 135 12.19 -3.34 -20.17
N ASP A 136 11.99 -4.37 -20.99
CA ASP A 136 11.61 -5.71 -20.56
C ASP A 136 12.62 -6.30 -19.56
N GLY A 137 13.90 -6.19 -19.84
CA GLY A 137 14.93 -6.65 -18.92
C GLY A 137 14.90 -5.97 -17.54
N VAL A 138 14.47 -4.70 -17.48
CA VAL A 138 14.30 -3.98 -16.19
C VAL A 138 13.02 -4.41 -15.49
N VAL A 139 11.93 -4.62 -16.24
CA VAL A 139 10.65 -5.10 -15.70
C VAL A 139 10.82 -6.49 -15.11
N GLU A 140 11.46 -7.42 -15.82
CA GLU A 140 11.79 -8.76 -15.32
C GLU A 140 12.63 -8.72 -14.04
N ASP A 141 13.63 -7.82 -13.97
CA ASP A 141 14.41 -7.64 -12.74
C ASP A 141 13.53 -7.15 -11.58
N ILE A 142 12.59 -6.23 -11.80
CA ILE A 142 11.63 -5.80 -10.78
C ILE A 142 10.73 -6.97 -10.36
N LEU A 143 10.20 -7.71 -11.32
CA LEU A 143 9.29 -8.85 -11.08
C LEU A 143 9.97 -9.99 -10.33
N SER A 144 11.29 -10.14 -10.46
CA SER A 144 12.05 -11.15 -9.71
C SER A 144 11.96 -10.99 -8.18
N TYR A 145 11.62 -9.79 -7.70
CA TYR A 145 11.36 -9.51 -6.27
C TYR A 145 9.89 -9.62 -5.90
N CYS A 146 9.00 -9.96 -6.85
CA CYS A 146 7.56 -9.98 -6.68
C CYS A 146 6.99 -11.39 -6.82
N VAL A 147 6.03 -11.75 -5.97
CA VAL A 147 5.13 -12.88 -6.18
C VAL A 147 3.73 -12.30 -6.33
N VAL A 148 3.12 -12.50 -7.51
CA VAL A 148 1.83 -11.90 -7.86
C VAL A 148 0.75 -12.97 -7.82
N TYR A 149 -0.36 -12.67 -7.16
CA TYR A 149 -1.54 -13.51 -7.00
C TYR A 149 -2.76 -12.74 -7.50
N ASP A 150 -3.37 -13.18 -8.58
CA ASP A 150 -4.56 -12.59 -9.20
C ASP A 150 -5.79 -13.51 -9.17
N SER A 151 -5.68 -14.64 -8.48
CA SER A 151 -6.74 -15.65 -8.37
C SER A 151 -7.19 -15.90 -6.92
N VAL A 152 -6.69 -15.12 -5.94
CA VAL A 152 -6.98 -15.30 -4.52
C VAL A 152 -7.76 -14.11 -3.99
N TYR A 153 -9.09 -14.23 -3.92
CA TYR A 153 -10.01 -13.13 -3.60
C TYR A 153 -10.58 -13.14 -2.18
N HIS A 154 -10.28 -14.16 -1.37
CA HIS A 154 -10.82 -14.31 -0.01
C HIS A 154 -9.79 -13.94 1.04
N ALA A 155 -10.22 -13.26 2.10
CA ALA A 155 -9.35 -12.88 3.23
C ALA A 155 -8.60 -14.09 3.82
N THR A 156 -9.31 -15.20 4.01
CA THR A 156 -8.70 -16.45 4.51
C THR A 156 -7.76 -17.08 3.48
N GLY A 157 -8.07 -16.99 2.18
CA GLY A 157 -7.18 -17.45 1.11
C GLY A 157 -5.86 -16.71 1.10
N ILE A 158 -5.90 -15.37 1.12
CA ILE A 158 -4.72 -14.50 1.21
C ILE A 158 -3.87 -14.90 2.43
N TYR A 159 -4.51 -15.03 3.59
CA TYR A 159 -3.78 -15.42 4.81
C TYR A 159 -3.13 -16.82 4.71
N LYS A 160 -3.83 -17.81 4.16
CA LYS A 160 -3.29 -19.16 3.98
C LYS A 160 -2.08 -19.16 3.03
N THR A 161 -2.18 -18.46 1.92
CA THR A 161 -1.06 -18.27 0.97
C THR A 161 0.15 -17.67 1.67
N LEU A 162 -0.04 -16.53 2.37
CA LEU A 162 1.04 -15.87 3.11
C LEU A 162 1.57 -16.74 4.27
N ARG A 163 0.74 -17.58 4.86
CA ARG A 163 1.18 -18.54 5.89
C ARG A 163 2.14 -19.58 5.33
N THR A 164 1.88 -20.07 4.11
CA THR A 164 2.81 -20.97 3.40
C THR A 164 4.12 -20.25 3.11
N GLU A 165 4.08 -19.07 2.48
CA GLU A 165 5.25 -18.24 2.21
C GLU A 165 6.08 -17.95 3.49
N SER A 166 5.40 -17.65 4.61
CA SER A 166 6.09 -17.38 5.87
C SER A 166 6.75 -18.64 6.45
N SER A 167 6.18 -19.82 6.22
CA SER A 167 6.78 -21.09 6.67
C SER A 167 8.01 -21.46 5.84
N GLU A 168 8.06 -21.04 4.57
CA GLU A 168 9.24 -21.15 3.72
C GLU A 168 10.33 -20.14 4.09
N ALA A 169 9.93 -18.92 4.46
CA ALA A 169 10.81 -17.82 4.82
C ALA A 169 11.32 -17.86 6.27
N GLY A 170 10.78 -18.73 7.13
CA GLY A 170 11.15 -18.80 8.54
C GLY A 170 10.48 -19.94 9.29
N GLU A 171 10.60 -19.91 10.59
CA GLU A 171 10.03 -20.91 11.49
C GLU A 171 9.03 -20.29 12.46
N HIS A 172 7.87 -20.94 12.63
CA HIS A 172 6.84 -20.56 13.58
C HIS A 172 7.00 -21.38 14.86
N ILE A 173 7.44 -20.77 15.94
CA ILE A 173 7.67 -21.41 17.21
C ILE A 173 6.37 -21.41 18.04
N TRP A 174 6.06 -22.55 18.60
CA TRP A 174 4.91 -22.76 19.45
C TRP A 174 5.37 -23.33 20.77
N GLU A 175 4.67 -23.01 21.86
CA GLU A 175 4.91 -23.58 23.19
C GLU A 175 3.62 -24.08 23.81
N MET A 176 3.72 -25.05 24.69
CA MET A 176 2.59 -25.51 25.48
C MET A 176 2.49 -24.66 26.74
N ARG A 177 1.32 -24.09 27.01
CA ARG A 177 0.99 -23.37 28.24
C ARG A 177 -0.25 -23.94 28.85
N ASP A 178 -0.25 -24.07 30.18
CA ASP A 178 -1.45 -24.45 30.92
C ASP A 178 -2.44 -23.28 30.90
N PHE A 179 -3.58 -23.51 30.28
CA PHE A 179 -4.69 -22.57 30.30
C PHE A 179 -5.66 -22.97 31.40
N THR A 180 -5.88 -22.07 32.37
CA THR A 180 -6.77 -22.30 33.49
C THR A 180 -8.06 -21.52 33.28
N TYR A 181 -9.20 -22.23 33.30
CA TYR A 181 -10.51 -21.58 33.21
C TYR A 181 -11.50 -22.20 34.20
N LYS A 182 -12.50 -21.41 34.58
CA LYS A 182 -13.56 -21.85 35.49
C LYS A 182 -14.74 -22.31 34.64
N LYS A 183 -15.19 -23.55 34.86
CA LYS A 183 -16.40 -24.08 34.22
C LYS A 183 -17.66 -23.48 34.84
N GLN A 184 -18.80 -23.66 34.18
CA GLN A 184 -20.10 -23.15 34.68
C GLN A 184 -20.49 -23.73 36.03
N ASP A 185 -20.00 -24.93 36.37
CA ASP A 185 -20.20 -25.61 37.67
C ASP A 185 -19.28 -25.08 38.78
N GLY A 186 -18.43 -24.07 38.47
CA GLY A 186 -17.49 -23.49 39.42
C GLY A 186 -16.15 -24.22 39.57
N SER A 187 -15.96 -25.38 38.94
CA SER A 187 -14.69 -26.12 38.96
C SER A 187 -13.60 -25.46 38.16
N ILE A 188 -12.36 -25.52 38.65
CA ILE A 188 -11.19 -24.98 37.93
C ILE A 188 -10.62 -26.11 37.07
N HIS A 189 -10.55 -25.86 35.77
CA HIS A 189 -9.96 -26.79 34.79
C HIS A 189 -8.65 -26.24 34.25
N LYS A 190 -7.64 -27.09 34.14
CA LYS A 190 -6.36 -26.79 33.49
C LYS A 190 -6.23 -27.64 32.24
N GLU A 191 -5.96 -27.00 31.12
CA GLU A 191 -5.78 -27.68 29.85
C GLU A 191 -4.50 -27.17 29.18
N PRO A 192 -3.56 -28.06 28.79
CA PRO A 192 -2.40 -27.65 28.03
C PRO A 192 -2.82 -27.18 26.65
N THR A 193 -2.57 -25.93 26.35
CA THR A 193 -2.94 -25.29 25.08
C THR A 193 -1.69 -24.88 24.32
N LYS A 194 -1.64 -25.23 23.04
CA LYS A 194 -0.58 -24.81 22.13
C LYS A 194 -0.72 -23.32 21.82
N VAL A 195 0.22 -22.50 22.29
CA VAL A 195 0.22 -21.05 22.13
C VAL A 195 1.35 -20.65 21.20
N TYR A 196 1.06 -19.72 20.30
CA TYR A 196 2.08 -19.13 19.43
C TYR A 196 3.09 -18.33 20.26
N LYS A 197 4.37 -18.61 20.09
CA LYS A 197 5.45 -17.94 20.80
C LYS A 197 6.07 -16.83 19.96
N GLU A 198 6.66 -17.18 18.84
CA GLU A 198 7.39 -16.23 17.97
C GLU A 198 7.59 -16.77 16.55
N TYR A 199 7.99 -15.89 15.65
CA TYR A 199 8.44 -16.20 14.31
C TYR A 199 9.93 -15.88 14.18
N ILE A 200 10.71 -16.84 13.70
CA ILE A 200 12.15 -16.69 13.46
C ILE A 200 12.38 -16.69 11.95
N PRO A 201 12.66 -15.53 11.32
CA PRO A 201 12.94 -15.47 9.89
C PRO A 201 14.30 -16.13 9.58
N LYS A 202 14.41 -16.83 8.44
CA LYS A 202 15.69 -17.35 7.92
C LYS A 202 16.67 -16.22 7.59
N ASP A 203 16.14 -15.13 6.99
CA ASP A 203 16.89 -13.89 6.74
C ASP A 203 16.20 -12.73 7.50
N PRO A 204 16.76 -12.28 8.63
CA PRO A 204 16.19 -11.17 9.40
C PRO A 204 16.32 -9.81 8.69
N GLU A 205 17.16 -9.70 7.66
CA GLU A 205 17.30 -8.49 6.86
C GLU A 205 16.26 -8.40 5.74
N LEU A 206 15.64 -9.51 5.34
CA LEU A 206 14.62 -9.52 4.31
C LEU A 206 13.35 -8.78 4.76
N HIS A 207 12.94 -7.75 4.03
CA HIS A 207 11.71 -7.00 4.26
C HIS A 207 10.58 -7.56 3.39
N ASN A 208 9.73 -8.37 3.95
CA ASN A 208 8.53 -8.86 3.26
C ASN A 208 7.44 -7.78 3.31
N ILE A 209 6.93 -7.40 2.14
CA ILE A 209 5.89 -6.39 1.93
C ILE A 209 4.71 -7.05 1.22
N VAL A 210 3.56 -7.02 1.86
CA VAL A 210 2.30 -7.54 1.31
C VAL A 210 1.48 -6.38 0.78
N ILE A 211 1.08 -6.46 -0.49
CA ILE A 211 0.18 -5.50 -1.14
C ILE A 211 -1.17 -6.18 -1.34
N VAL A 212 -2.27 -5.52 -0.99
CA VAL A 212 -3.63 -5.99 -1.30
C VAL A 212 -4.39 -4.87 -2.01
N ASP A 213 -4.62 -5.04 -3.28
CA ASP A 213 -5.23 -4.08 -4.18
C ASP A 213 -6.44 -4.71 -4.90
N ASN A 214 -7.67 -4.39 -4.56
CA ASN A 214 -8.17 -3.39 -3.62
C ASN A 214 -9.10 -4.12 -2.60
N LEU A 215 -9.10 -3.70 -1.34
CA LEU A 215 -9.87 -4.37 -0.26
C LEU A 215 -11.38 -4.42 -0.52
N ASN A 216 -11.92 -3.48 -1.29
CA ASN A 216 -13.35 -3.45 -1.62
C ASN A 216 -13.78 -4.65 -2.48
N ASN A 217 -12.81 -5.32 -3.13
CA ASN A 217 -13.03 -6.47 -4.01
C ASN A 217 -12.76 -7.82 -3.31
N LEU A 218 -12.56 -7.80 -1.99
CA LEU A 218 -12.56 -9.05 -1.23
C LEU A 218 -13.92 -9.76 -1.39
N SER A 219 -13.86 -11.05 -1.68
CA SER A 219 -15.06 -11.87 -1.81
C SER A 219 -15.63 -12.24 -0.44
N GLU A 220 -16.95 -12.45 -0.42
CA GLU A 220 -17.63 -13.08 0.70
C GLU A 220 -17.10 -14.51 0.88
N GLU A 221 -16.99 -14.97 2.12
CA GLU A 221 -16.50 -16.31 2.44
C GLU A 221 -17.38 -17.01 3.49
N ASN A 222 -17.42 -18.33 3.43
CA ASN A 222 -18.12 -19.11 4.42
C ASN A 222 -17.23 -19.35 5.65
N GLU A 223 -17.79 -19.09 6.83
CA GLU A 223 -17.16 -19.42 8.09
C GLU A 223 -17.61 -20.81 8.56
N HIS A 224 -16.65 -21.62 9.00
CA HIS A 224 -16.87 -22.96 9.49
C HIS A 224 -16.29 -23.11 10.90
N ASP A 225 -16.88 -23.95 11.70
CA ASP A 225 -16.36 -24.34 13.03
C ASP A 225 -15.13 -25.26 12.90
N LYS A 226 -14.57 -25.66 14.04
CA LYS A 226 -13.41 -26.57 14.12
C LYS A 226 -13.67 -27.95 13.48
N ASN A 227 -14.92 -28.32 13.34
CA ASN A 227 -15.36 -29.61 12.78
C ASN A 227 -15.75 -29.49 11.29
N GLY A 228 -15.57 -28.31 10.68
CA GLY A 228 -15.94 -28.05 9.29
C GLY A 228 -17.42 -27.77 9.07
N LYS A 229 -18.24 -27.64 10.13
CA LYS A 229 -19.65 -27.29 10.02
C LYS A 229 -19.81 -25.80 9.71
N PHE A 230 -20.65 -25.48 8.72
CA PHE A 230 -20.99 -24.11 8.37
C PHE A 230 -21.58 -23.34 9.57
N ILE A 231 -21.03 -22.16 9.84
CA ILE A 231 -21.53 -21.22 10.85
C ILE A 231 -22.38 -20.13 10.18
N LYS A 232 -21.72 -19.37 9.27
CA LYS A 232 -22.38 -18.26 8.55
C LYS A 232 -21.57 -17.90 7.29
N ARG A 233 -22.19 -17.11 6.42
CA ARG A 233 -21.52 -16.41 5.33
C ARG A 233 -21.08 -15.03 5.82
N LEU A 234 -19.82 -14.70 5.63
CA LEU A 234 -19.28 -13.37 5.94
C LEU A 234 -19.58 -12.43 4.79
N SER A 235 -20.13 -11.29 5.11
CA SER A 235 -20.25 -10.17 4.17
C SER A 235 -18.86 -9.61 3.80
N ILE A 236 -18.77 -8.86 2.71
CA ILE A 236 -17.54 -8.15 2.30
C ILE A 236 -16.98 -7.30 3.46
N ARG A 237 -17.82 -6.59 4.20
CA ARG A 237 -17.43 -5.80 5.38
C ARG A 237 -16.78 -6.67 6.46
N GLU A 238 -17.34 -7.83 6.74
CA GLU A 238 -16.78 -8.77 7.72
C GLU A 238 -15.47 -9.39 7.20
N ALA A 239 -15.38 -9.68 5.89
CA ALA A 239 -14.15 -10.14 5.24
C ALA A 239 -13.03 -9.09 5.34
N ILE A 240 -13.32 -7.81 5.08
CA ILE A 240 -12.36 -6.69 5.26
C ILE A 240 -11.92 -6.59 6.72
N THR A 241 -12.84 -6.71 7.67
CA THR A 241 -12.51 -6.68 9.11
C THR A 241 -11.65 -7.87 9.50
N ARG A 242 -11.97 -9.07 9.03
CA ARG A 242 -11.19 -10.29 9.24
C ARG A 242 -9.77 -10.14 8.68
N TRP A 243 -9.66 -9.65 7.43
CA TRP A 243 -8.35 -9.39 6.83
C TRP A 243 -7.54 -8.39 7.65
N THR A 244 -8.06 -7.18 7.86
CA THR A 244 -7.29 -6.09 8.45
C THR A 244 -6.95 -6.32 9.91
N ARG A 245 -7.83 -6.96 10.68
CA ARG A 245 -7.67 -7.17 12.11
C ARG A 245 -7.05 -8.51 12.46
N ASP A 246 -7.71 -9.61 12.04
CA ASP A 246 -7.36 -10.93 12.54
C ASP A 246 -6.12 -11.48 11.84
N TYR A 247 -5.99 -11.23 10.53
CA TYR A 247 -4.86 -11.74 9.75
C TYR A 247 -3.73 -10.71 9.64
N ALA A 248 -3.98 -9.55 9.05
CA ALA A 248 -2.92 -8.59 8.81
C ALA A 248 -2.33 -8.07 10.12
N ARG A 249 -3.16 -7.48 11.02
CA ARG A 249 -2.67 -6.87 12.25
C ARG A 249 -2.14 -7.88 13.25
N LEU A 250 -2.95 -8.91 13.58
CA LEU A 250 -2.64 -9.82 14.69
C LEU A 250 -1.64 -10.91 14.32
N GLN A 251 -1.59 -11.34 13.05
CA GLN A 251 -0.68 -12.40 12.63
C GLN A 251 0.52 -11.82 11.85
N ILE A 252 0.28 -11.26 10.68
CA ILE A 252 1.35 -10.87 9.73
C ILE A 252 2.23 -9.77 10.32
N VAL A 253 1.61 -8.68 10.75
CA VAL A 253 2.31 -7.49 11.26
C VAL A 253 2.92 -7.76 12.65
N LYS A 254 2.11 -8.27 13.58
CA LYS A 254 2.52 -8.41 14.98
C LYS A 254 3.50 -9.57 15.19
N HIS A 255 3.26 -10.70 14.53
CA HIS A 255 4.04 -11.92 14.77
C HIS A 255 5.18 -12.09 13.78
N TRP A 256 4.95 -11.84 12.46
CA TRP A 256 5.99 -12.07 11.45
C TRP A 256 6.84 -10.84 11.17
N ASN A 257 6.44 -9.67 11.69
CA ASN A 257 7.10 -8.38 11.44
C ASN A 257 7.12 -7.98 9.94
N TRP A 258 6.16 -8.49 9.16
CA TRP A 258 5.99 -8.12 7.76
C TRP A 258 5.19 -6.82 7.65
N THR A 259 5.41 -6.07 6.58
CA THR A 259 4.60 -4.88 6.27
C THR A 259 3.41 -5.27 5.42
N VAL A 260 2.25 -4.69 5.70
CA VAL A 260 1.04 -4.86 4.88
C VAL A 260 0.60 -3.50 4.38
N TRP A 261 0.44 -3.36 3.06
CA TRP A 261 -0.06 -2.15 2.41
C TRP A 261 -1.38 -2.47 1.70
N ASN A 262 -2.43 -1.91 2.21
CA ASN A 262 -3.79 -2.08 1.71
C ASN A 262 -4.18 -0.90 0.82
N ILE A 263 -4.88 -1.18 -0.27
CA ILE A 263 -5.52 -0.16 -1.09
C ILE A 263 -7.03 -0.24 -0.83
N MET A 264 -7.66 0.91 -0.64
CA MET A 264 -9.10 0.96 -0.38
C MET A 264 -9.75 2.16 -1.08
N GLN A 265 -10.91 1.93 -1.65
CA GLN A 265 -11.71 2.99 -2.26
C GLN A 265 -12.60 3.65 -1.20
N THR A 266 -12.79 4.97 -1.31
CA THR A 266 -13.79 5.71 -0.53
C THR A 266 -15.19 5.24 -0.87
N ALA A 267 -16.12 5.33 0.08
CA ALA A 267 -17.51 5.00 -0.15
C ALA A 267 -18.12 5.96 -1.19
N LEU A 268 -18.88 5.42 -2.15
CA LEU A 268 -19.55 6.19 -3.23
C LEU A 268 -20.49 7.28 -2.70
N GLU A 269 -21.08 7.08 -1.53
CA GLU A 269 -21.93 8.08 -0.88
C GLU A 269 -21.15 9.31 -0.42
N ALA A 270 -19.88 9.15 -0.06
CA ALA A 270 -19.02 10.28 0.25
C ALA A 270 -18.77 11.13 -1.00
N ASP A 271 -18.66 10.50 -2.17
CA ASP A 271 -18.46 11.19 -3.45
C ASP A 271 -19.77 11.92 -3.90
N ARG A 272 -20.96 11.35 -3.66
CA ARG A 272 -22.25 11.91 -4.11
C ARG A 272 -22.77 13.07 -3.25
N LYS A 273 -22.73 12.96 -1.94
CA LYS A 273 -23.21 14.02 -1.02
C LYS A 273 -22.36 15.30 -1.09
N GLN A 274 -21.19 15.21 -1.64
CA GLN A 274 -20.25 16.30 -1.76
C GLN A 274 -20.51 17.16 -3.00
N PHE A 275 -21.01 16.57 -4.08
CA PHE A 275 -21.36 17.29 -5.32
C PHE A 275 -22.50 18.30 -5.14
N ASP A 276 -23.49 18.00 -4.28
CA ASP A 276 -24.69 18.82 -4.11
C ASP A 276 -24.51 20.06 -3.22
N LEU A 277 -23.36 20.23 -2.56
CA LEU A 277 -23.12 21.27 -1.56
C LEU A 277 -22.07 22.32 -1.96
N MET A 278 -21.63 22.34 -3.22
CA MET A 278 -20.47 23.10 -3.66
C MET A 278 -20.75 24.60 -3.87
N ARG A 279 -20.50 25.41 -2.84
CA ARG A 279 -20.20 26.85 -2.96
C ARG A 279 -19.25 27.30 -1.86
N GLY A 280 -17.97 27.62 -2.21
CA GLY A 280 -16.98 28.29 -1.34
C GLY A 280 -15.94 27.42 -0.64
N LYS A 281 -14.99 28.03 0.07
CA LYS A 281 -13.84 27.38 0.75
C LYS A 281 -14.17 26.23 1.71
N GLN A 282 -15.36 26.23 2.31
CA GLN A 282 -15.85 25.16 3.18
C GLN A 282 -16.06 23.82 2.45
N VAL A 283 -16.02 23.83 1.13
CA VAL A 283 -16.23 22.65 0.28
C VAL A 283 -15.00 21.75 0.22
N ILE A 284 -13.80 22.31 0.15
CA ILE A 284 -12.56 21.55 -0.01
C ILE A 284 -12.39 20.52 1.11
N GLU A 285 -12.56 20.93 2.37
CA GLU A 285 -12.45 20.04 3.53
C GLU A 285 -13.47 18.89 3.53
N LYS A 286 -14.60 19.07 2.82
CA LYS A 286 -15.66 18.05 2.73
C LYS A 286 -15.38 17.02 1.64
N VAL A 287 -14.70 17.41 0.56
CA VAL A 287 -14.38 16.53 -0.57
C VAL A 287 -13.03 15.83 -0.43
N GLU A 288 -12.14 16.36 0.39
CA GLU A 288 -10.89 15.67 0.73
C GLU A 288 -11.15 14.33 1.40
N PRO A 289 -10.38 13.29 1.06
CA PRO A 289 -10.43 12.03 1.78
C PRO A 289 -10.22 12.25 3.28
N ASN A 290 -11.04 11.62 4.08
CA ASN A 290 -10.93 11.64 5.54
C ASN A 290 -11.34 10.27 6.11
N LEU A 291 -11.16 10.05 7.41
CA LEU A 291 -11.48 8.75 8.02
C LEU A 291 -12.98 8.39 7.96
N SER A 292 -13.87 9.38 7.79
CA SER A 292 -15.30 9.13 7.60
C SER A 292 -15.62 8.64 6.17
N SER A 293 -14.75 8.91 5.21
CA SER A 293 -14.88 8.44 3.82
C SER A 293 -14.79 6.92 3.66
N LEU A 294 -14.39 6.20 4.72
CA LEU A 294 -14.41 4.73 4.77
C LEU A 294 -15.81 4.14 4.89
N GLY A 295 -16.85 4.98 5.07
CA GLY A 295 -18.23 4.52 5.19
C GLY A 295 -18.39 3.48 6.31
N ASP A 296 -19.03 2.36 6.01
CA ASP A 296 -19.25 1.26 6.96
C ASP A 296 -17.97 0.53 7.38
N ASN A 297 -16.87 0.71 6.64
CA ASN A 297 -15.58 0.08 6.92
C ASN A 297 -14.69 0.90 7.87
N LYS A 298 -15.23 1.89 8.60
CA LYS A 298 -14.46 2.72 9.56
C LYS A 298 -13.67 1.90 10.58
N ILE A 299 -14.11 0.69 10.87
CA ILE A 299 -13.45 -0.19 11.84
C ILE A 299 -12.03 -0.57 11.36
N CYS A 300 -11.83 -0.75 10.05
CA CYS A 300 -10.52 -1.10 9.49
C CYS A 300 -9.48 0.01 9.69
N ALA A 301 -9.90 1.29 9.81
CA ALA A 301 -8.99 2.40 10.09
C ALA A 301 -8.28 2.27 11.45
N ARG A 302 -8.93 1.63 12.44
CA ARG A 302 -8.33 1.41 13.77
C ARG A 302 -7.13 0.48 13.70
N ASP A 303 -7.13 -0.44 12.76
CA ASP A 303 -6.10 -1.46 12.61
C ASP A 303 -4.89 -0.96 11.79
N GLN A 304 -5.04 0.12 11.03
CA GLN A 304 -3.93 0.73 10.28
C GLN A 304 -3.00 1.54 11.19
N HIS A 305 -1.71 1.47 10.91
CA HIS A 305 -0.70 2.30 11.58
C HIS A 305 -0.46 3.62 10.84
N LEU A 306 -0.67 3.63 9.52
CA LEU A 306 -0.60 4.79 8.64
C LEU A 306 -1.76 4.73 7.64
N ILE A 307 -2.44 5.85 7.43
CA ILE A 307 -3.44 6.01 6.38
C ILE A 307 -3.07 7.23 5.55
N LEU A 308 -2.89 7.02 4.26
CA LEU A 308 -2.60 8.02 3.26
C LEU A 308 -3.86 8.25 2.41
N GLY A 309 -4.36 9.46 2.36
CA GLY A 309 -5.47 9.86 1.49
C GLY A 309 -4.92 10.40 0.17
N LEU A 310 -5.37 9.88 -0.96
CA LEU A 310 -5.03 10.39 -2.28
C LEU A 310 -6.20 11.19 -2.83
N PHE A 311 -5.96 12.47 -3.09
CA PHE A 311 -6.97 13.43 -3.52
C PHE A 311 -6.65 14.03 -4.88
N ASN A 312 -7.66 14.11 -5.74
CA ASN A 312 -7.62 14.80 -7.02
C ASN A 312 -8.62 15.97 -6.99
N PRO A 313 -8.16 17.23 -6.83
CA PRO A 313 -9.04 18.39 -6.75
C PRO A 313 -9.71 18.73 -8.10
N ASP A 314 -9.09 18.40 -9.24
CA ASP A 314 -9.63 18.65 -10.58
C ASP A 314 -10.99 17.97 -10.79
N ARG A 315 -11.18 16.76 -10.27
CA ARG A 315 -12.47 16.04 -10.31
C ARG A 315 -13.63 16.78 -9.66
N PHE A 316 -13.33 17.77 -8.83
CA PHE A 316 -14.32 18.58 -8.11
C PHE A 316 -14.36 20.02 -8.62
N ASN A 317 -13.74 20.29 -9.79
CA ASN A 317 -13.63 21.62 -10.39
C ASN A 317 -13.03 22.66 -9.41
N ILE A 318 -12.06 22.24 -8.61
CA ILE A 318 -11.33 23.13 -7.70
C ILE A 318 -10.17 23.75 -8.48
N GLU A 319 -10.26 25.07 -8.72
CA GLU A 319 -9.30 25.80 -9.53
C GLU A 319 -8.00 26.13 -8.78
N ASP A 320 -8.06 26.34 -7.46
CA ASP A 320 -6.89 26.58 -6.59
C ASP A 320 -6.91 25.61 -5.42
N TYR A 321 -5.79 24.92 -5.19
CA TYR A 321 -5.63 24.01 -4.08
C TYR A 321 -4.24 24.11 -3.48
N GLU A 322 -4.16 24.46 -2.18
CA GLU A 322 -2.89 24.63 -1.44
C GLU A 322 -1.93 25.63 -2.15
N GLY A 323 -2.48 26.62 -2.88
CA GLY A 323 -1.76 27.62 -3.64
C GLY A 323 -1.30 27.17 -5.04
N TYR A 324 -1.64 25.96 -5.47
CA TYR A 324 -1.39 25.49 -6.82
C TYR A 324 -2.58 25.81 -7.73
N ASP A 325 -2.30 26.33 -8.92
CA ASP A 325 -3.27 26.53 -9.98
C ASP A 325 -3.59 25.17 -10.64
N ILE A 326 -4.71 24.57 -10.24
CA ILE A 326 -5.13 23.25 -10.70
C ILE A 326 -5.54 23.28 -12.16
N THR A 327 -6.02 24.41 -12.67
CA THR A 327 -6.40 24.55 -14.09
C THR A 327 -5.23 24.35 -15.05
N LYS A 328 -3.99 24.50 -14.55
CA LYS A 328 -2.76 24.26 -15.32
C LYS A 328 -2.22 22.84 -15.20
N LEU A 329 -2.54 22.16 -14.13
CA LEU A 329 -2.08 20.78 -13.85
C LEU A 329 -3.16 19.75 -14.17
N GLU A 330 -4.43 20.17 -14.11
CA GLU A 330 -5.61 19.34 -14.39
C GLU A 330 -5.54 17.97 -13.68
N ASP A 331 -5.84 16.89 -14.38
CA ASP A 331 -5.75 15.52 -13.85
C ASP A 331 -4.33 15.06 -13.46
N SER A 332 -3.30 15.88 -13.76
CA SER A 332 -1.93 15.56 -13.33
C SER A 332 -1.60 15.97 -11.89
N PHE A 333 -2.48 16.69 -11.18
CA PHE A 333 -2.26 17.04 -9.79
C PHE A 333 -2.83 15.96 -8.84
N ARG A 334 -2.06 15.64 -7.82
CA ARG A 334 -2.55 14.84 -6.66
C ARG A 334 -2.08 15.46 -5.36
N SER A 335 -2.91 15.37 -4.33
CA SER A 335 -2.51 15.65 -2.96
C SER A 335 -2.47 14.34 -2.17
N LEU A 336 -1.31 14.01 -1.60
CA LEU A 336 -1.16 12.90 -0.68
C LEU A 336 -1.30 13.43 0.75
N ILE A 337 -2.35 13.02 1.44
CA ILE A 337 -2.73 13.53 2.76
C ILE A 337 -2.45 12.45 3.81
N ILE A 338 -1.73 12.80 4.88
CA ILE A 338 -1.49 11.90 6.01
C ILE A 338 -2.70 11.96 6.95
N LEU A 339 -3.66 11.06 6.77
CA LEU A 339 -4.93 11.05 7.52
C LEU A 339 -4.78 10.46 8.92
N LYS A 340 -3.91 9.47 9.06
CA LYS A 340 -3.60 8.82 10.33
C LYS A 340 -2.14 8.40 10.35
N SER A 341 -1.48 8.57 11.49
CA SER A 341 -0.15 8.01 11.74
C SER A 341 0.03 7.70 13.22
N ASN A 342 0.55 6.50 13.52
CA ASN A 342 0.93 6.11 14.88
C ASN A 342 2.40 6.44 15.19
N PHE A 343 3.16 6.98 14.23
CA PHE A 343 4.59 7.23 14.36
C PHE A 343 5.06 8.53 13.71
N SER A 344 4.13 9.34 13.20
CA SER A 344 4.41 10.61 12.54
C SER A 344 3.29 11.64 12.77
N ILE A 345 3.43 12.80 12.17
CA ILE A 345 2.47 13.91 12.23
C ILE A 345 1.32 13.60 11.26
N THR A 346 0.09 13.97 11.62
CA THR A 346 -1.11 13.87 10.78
C THR A 346 -1.47 15.20 10.13
N ASN A 347 -2.42 15.19 9.21
CA ASN A 347 -2.97 16.35 8.51
C ASN A 347 -1.89 17.14 7.71
N LYS A 348 -0.84 16.44 7.26
CA LYS A 348 0.12 16.99 6.32
C LYS A 348 -0.23 16.56 4.91
N LYS A 349 -0.05 17.51 3.97
CA LYS A 349 -0.35 17.33 2.55
C LYS A 349 0.96 17.42 1.76
N VAL A 350 1.14 16.48 0.85
CA VAL A 350 2.29 16.45 -0.06
C VAL A 350 1.75 16.54 -1.49
N PRO A 351 1.93 17.68 -2.15
CA PRO A 351 1.54 17.86 -3.54
C PRO A 351 2.41 17.01 -4.46
N LEU A 352 1.75 16.25 -5.34
CA LEU A 352 2.39 15.34 -6.29
C LEU A 352 1.96 15.68 -7.72
N TYR A 353 2.88 15.54 -8.64
CA TYR A 353 2.59 15.33 -10.05
C TYR A 353 2.28 13.86 -10.25
N PHE A 354 1.27 13.57 -11.04
CA PHE A 354 0.83 12.23 -11.39
C PHE A 354 0.64 12.13 -12.90
N ASN A 355 1.35 11.22 -13.53
CA ASN A 355 1.08 10.80 -14.90
C ASN A 355 0.40 9.43 -14.87
N GLY A 356 -0.92 9.43 -15.14
CA GLY A 356 -1.76 8.23 -15.06
C GLY A 356 -1.45 7.20 -16.15
N ALA A 357 -0.97 7.63 -17.31
CA ALA A 357 -0.61 6.74 -18.41
C ALA A 357 0.51 5.77 -18.02
N CYS A 358 1.49 6.26 -17.27
CA CYS A 358 2.67 5.48 -16.89
C CYS A 358 2.83 5.28 -15.37
N SER A 359 1.77 5.43 -14.58
CA SER A 359 1.79 5.24 -13.11
C SER A 359 2.88 6.06 -12.42
N TYR A 360 3.21 7.26 -12.93
CA TYR A 360 4.32 8.07 -12.45
C TYR A 360 3.88 9.07 -11.39
N TYR A 361 4.60 9.06 -10.24
CA TYR A 361 4.47 10.04 -9.18
C TYR A 361 5.79 10.74 -8.92
N GLU A 362 5.77 12.06 -8.76
CA GLU A 362 6.88 12.84 -8.21
C GLU A 362 6.36 14.02 -7.37
N GLU A 363 7.16 14.48 -6.41
CA GLU A 363 6.78 15.63 -5.59
C GLU A 363 6.87 16.93 -6.39
N LEU A 364 5.79 17.71 -6.40
CA LEU A 364 5.80 19.02 -7.02
C LEU A 364 6.72 19.98 -6.25
N PRO A 365 7.40 20.91 -6.94
CA PRO A 365 8.05 22.06 -6.29
C PRO A 365 7.06 22.86 -5.42
N SER A 366 7.56 23.76 -4.58
CA SER A 366 6.68 24.71 -3.87
C SER A 366 5.79 25.47 -4.88
N TYR A 367 4.54 25.76 -4.48
CA TYR A 367 3.62 26.55 -5.33
C TYR A 367 4.18 27.90 -5.77
N LYS A 368 5.18 28.45 -5.03
CA LYS A 368 5.90 29.69 -5.40
C LYS A 368 6.96 29.49 -6.49
N ASP A 369 7.47 28.27 -6.63
CA ASP A 369 8.64 27.95 -7.46
C ASP A 369 8.26 27.06 -8.67
N ILE A 370 7.00 26.62 -8.76
CA ILE A 370 6.55 25.71 -9.81
C ILE A 370 6.56 26.39 -11.19
N LYS A 371 7.12 25.69 -12.17
CA LYS A 371 7.04 26.02 -13.60
C LYS A 371 6.10 25.02 -14.25
N TYR A 372 4.83 25.42 -14.40
CA TYR A 372 3.75 24.54 -14.87
C TYR A 372 4.03 23.88 -16.22
N ASP A 373 4.73 24.56 -17.13
CA ASP A 373 5.04 24.02 -18.47
C ASP A 373 5.91 22.73 -18.44
N LYS A 374 6.54 22.43 -17.31
CA LYS A 374 7.30 21.18 -17.12
C LYS A 374 6.43 19.98 -16.76
N PHE A 375 5.16 20.19 -16.46
CA PHE A 375 4.23 19.19 -15.96
C PHE A 375 2.99 19.05 -16.86
N LYS A 376 3.09 19.55 -18.10
CA LYS A 376 2.08 19.39 -19.15
C LYS A 376 2.37 18.16 -20.01
#